data_209c205c9784ac3a3ddc6dcd1ec96210
#
_entry.id   209c205c9784ac3a3ddc6dcd1ec96210
#
_cell.length_a   1.000
_cell.length_b   1.000
_cell.length_c   1.000
_cell.angle_alpha   90.00
_cell.angle_beta   90.00
_cell.angle_gamma   90.00
#
_symmetry.space_group_name_H-M   'P 1'
#
loop_
_entity.id
_entity.type
_entity.pdbx_description
1 polymer ?
#
loop_
_entity_poly.entity_id
_entity_poly.type
_entity_poly.pdbx_seq_one_letter_code
_entity_poly.pdbx_strand_id
1 'polypeptide(L)'
;IYSQYVDFYHGELLKNETYSNARDYLKKRSLGKEEVKKFKIGYIEKNPHFYEKLKNEFSEQALVESGLFYLDEKKKTYVERFRGRLIFPINNISGQPIALGGRIIENLDYLAKYINSPETIFFKKGSNLYNLDLARKLSNKLDHIYLVEGYMDVVGLSKNGIENVVANLGTSLTDKQILT
;
A
#
# COMPACT_ATOMS: atom_id res chain seq x y z
N ILE A 1 11.70 0.51 8.81
CA ILE A 1 10.38 1.12 9.12
C ILE A 1 9.31 0.46 8.25
N TYR A 2 9.31 0.63 6.92
CA TYR A 2 8.22 0.15 6.04
C TYR A 2 7.95 -1.35 6.15
N SER A 3 8.98 -2.20 6.18
CA SER A 3 8.81 -3.65 6.28
C SER A 3 8.10 -4.05 7.58
N GLN A 4 8.53 -3.50 8.73
CA GLN A 4 7.89 -3.77 10.02
C GLN A 4 6.44 -3.26 10.04
N TYR A 5 6.20 -2.08 9.46
CA TYR A 5 4.86 -1.49 9.37
C TYR A 5 3.91 -2.36 8.54
N VAL A 6 4.36 -2.77 7.36
CA VAL A 6 3.59 -3.63 6.45
C VAL A 6 3.34 -5.00 7.07
N ASP A 7 4.38 -5.65 7.61
CA ASP A 7 4.28 -6.99 8.18
C ASP A 7 3.34 -7.01 9.40
N PHE A 8 3.36 -5.97 10.23
CA PHE A 8 2.45 -5.83 11.35
C PHE A 8 0.99 -5.75 10.89
N TYR A 9 0.63 -4.78 10.06
CA TYR A 9 -0.76 -4.58 9.64
C TYR A 9 -1.29 -5.66 8.70
N HIS A 10 -0.43 -6.30 7.93
CA HIS A 10 -0.75 -7.50 7.17
C HIS A 10 -1.08 -8.67 8.11
N GLY A 11 -0.23 -8.88 9.13
CA GLY A 11 -0.45 -9.92 10.14
C GLY A 11 -1.75 -9.71 10.91
N GLU A 12 -2.03 -8.48 11.32
CA GLU A 12 -3.27 -8.10 12.00
C GLU A 12 -4.50 -8.35 11.10
N LEU A 13 -4.47 -7.96 9.84
CA LEU A 13 -5.57 -8.23 8.91
C LEU A 13 -5.89 -9.73 8.80
N LEU A 14 -4.87 -10.59 8.85
CA LEU A 14 -5.06 -12.04 8.72
C LEU A 14 -5.58 -12.70 10.00
N LYS A 15 -5.20 -12.20 11.19
CA LYS A 15 -5.38 -12.88 12.48
C LYS A 15 -6.42 -12.22 13.38
N ASN A 16 -6.47 -10.88 13.39
CA ASN A 16 -7.27 -10.13 14.34
C ASN A 16 -8.77 -10.19 13.99
N GLU A 17 -9.58 -10.74 14.89
CA GLU A 17 -11.01 -10.92 14.66
C GLU A 17 -11.76 -9.60 14.52
N THR A 18 -11.30 -8.53 15.16
CA THR A 18 -11.91 -7.18 15.06
C THR A 18 -11.86 -6.59 13.66
N TYR A 19 -11.00 -7.12 12.77
CA TYR A 19 -10.87 -6.67 11.39
C TYR A 19 -11.74 -7.46 10.40
N SER A 20 -12.81 -8.08 10.89
CA SER A 20 -13.79 -8.81 10.03
C SER A 20 -14.38 -7.91 8.94
N ASN A 21 -14.69 -6.65 9.26
CA ASN A 21 -15.20 -5.67 8.30
C ASN A 21 -14.26 -5.45 7.10
N ALA A 22 -12.96 -5.37 7.34
CA ALA A 22 -11.96 -5.24 6.29
C ALA A 22 -11.87 -6.51 5.43
N ARG A 23 -11.91 -7.69 6.06
CA ARG A 23 -11.96 -8.97 5.34
C ARG A 23 -13.24 -9.15 4.53
N ASP A 24 -14.39 -8.76 5.07
CA ASP A 24 -15.66 -8.82 4.37
C ASP A 24 -15.72 -7.85 3.20
N TYR A 25 -15.11 -6.68 3.35
CA TYR A 25 -14.93 -5.76 2.22
C TYR A 25 -14.12 -6.40 1.09
N LEU A 26 -13.00 -7.07 1.40
CA LEU A 26 -12.18 -7.77 0.42
C LEU A 26 -12.95 -8.93 -0.23
N LYS A 27 -13.69 -9.73 0.54
CA LYS A 27 -14.55 -10.81 0.03
C LYS A 27 -15.62 -10.30 -0.94
N LYS A 28 -16.28 -9.18 -0.64
CA LYS A 28 -17.25 -8.53 -1.55
C LYS A 28 -16.62 -8.11 -2.87
N ARG A 29 -15.30 -7.92 -2.89
CA ARG A 29 -14.49 -7.65 -4.08
C ARG A 29 -13.89 -8.92 -4.68
N SER A 30 -14.36 -10.08 -4.25
CA SER A 30 -13.86 -11.40 -4.65
C SER A 30 -12.37 -11.62 -4.37
N LEU A 31 -11.79 -10.92 -3.36
CA LEU A 31 -10.40 -11.10 -2.93
C LEU A 31 -10.35 -11.94 -1.67
N GLY A 32 -9.60 -13.03 -1.73
CA GLY A 32 -9.42 -13.98 -0.64
C GLY A 32 -8.07 -13.86 0.06
N LYS A 33 -7.76 -14.89 0.86
CA LYS A 33 -6.50 -14.96 1.61
C LYS A 33 -5.27 -15.01 0.71
N GLU A 34 -5.39 -15.61 -0.47
CA GLU A 34 -4.26 -15.75 -1.40
C GLU A 34 -3.81 -14.39 -1.93
N GLU A 35 -4.76 -13.55 -2.37
CA GLU A 35 -4.47 -12.20 -2.85
C GLU A 35 -3.94 -11.32 -1.71
N VAL A 36 -4.54 -11.43 -0.52
CA VAL A 36 -4.07 -10.69 0.68
C VAL A 36 -2.63 -11.04 0.99
N LYS A 37 -2.24 -12.31 0.95
CA LYS A 37 -0.86 -12.75 1.18
C LYS A 37 0.08 -12.33 0.05
N LYS A 38 -0.31 -12.58 -1.20
CA LYS A 38 0.52 -12.29 -2.37
C LYS A 38 0.91 -10.81 -2.44
N PHE A 39 -0.04 -9.92 -2.19
CA PHE A 39 0.16 -8.47 -2.25
C PHE A 39 0.46 -7.83 -0.90
N LYS A 40 0.64 -8.62 0.16
CA LYS A 40 0.83 -8.14 1.54
C LYS A 40 -0.15 -7.05 1.95
N ILE A 41 -1.43 -7.20 1.53
CA ILE A 41 -2.48 -6.24 1.89
C ILE A 41 -2.65 -6.25 3.41
N GLY A 42 -2.70 -5.09 4.02
CA GLY A 42 -2.94 -4.89 5.44
C GLY A 42 -4.16 -4.01 5.71
N TYR A 43 -4.53 -3.87 6.95
CA TYR A 43 -5.57 -2.92 7.37
C TYR A 43 -5.13 -2.18 8.61
N ILE A 44 -5.28 -0.87 8.60
CA ILE A 44 -4.99 0.02 9.73
C ILE A 44 -6.33 0.50 10.29
N GLU A 45 -6.56 0.23 11.55
CA GLU A 45 -7.74 0.72 12.25
C GLU A 45 -7.79 2.25 12.39
N LYS A 46 -8.92 2.79 12.89
CA LYS A 46 -9.10 4.25 13.03
C LYS A 46 -8.21 4.88 14.10
N ASN A 47 -7.91 4.13 15.15
CA ASN A 47 -7.11 4.57 16.28
C ASN A 47 -5.88 3.65 16.47
N PRO A 48 -4.95 3.67 15.52
CA PRO A 48 -3.78 2.80 15.55
C PRO A 48 -2.76 3.28 16.59
N HIS A 49 -1.95 2.36 17.11
CA HIS A 49 -0.95 2.63 18.14
C HIS A 49 0.46 2.13 17.76
N PHE A 50 0.70 1.82 16.50
CA PHE A 50 1.97 1.25 16.07
C PHE A 50 3.13 2.26 16.11
N TYR A 51 2.81 3.57 16.05
CA TYR A 51 3.79 4.64 16.28
C TYR A 51 4.55 4.44 17.60
N GLU A 52 3.83 4.14 18.68
CA GLU A 52 4.41 3.96 20.02
C GLU A 52 5.46 2.84 20.07
N LYS A 53 5.28 1.80 19.24
CA LYS A 53 6.25 0.73 19.09
C LYS A 53 7.47 1.19 18.30
N LEU A 54 7.26 1.83 17.16
CA LEU A 54 8.35 2.23 16.26
C LEU A 54 9.23 3.34 16.83
N LYS A 55 8.70 4.25 17.67
CA LYS A 55 9.49 5.31 18.29
C LYS A 55 10.59 4.81 19.22
N ASN A 56 10.49 3.58 19.68
CA ASN A 56 11.54 2.96 20.51
C ASN A 56 12.70 2.39 19.67
N GLU A 57 12.48 2.20 18.36
CA GLU A 57 13.47 1.59 17.46
C GLU A 57 14.06 2.62 16.47
N PHE A 58 13.30 3.67 16.15
CA PHE A 58 13.67 4.65 15.14
C PHE A 58 13.56 6.07 15.69
N SER A 59 14.41 6.97 15.18
CA SER A 59 14.30 8.40 15.52
C SER A 59 13.00 8.99 15.02
N GLU A 60 12.50 10.00 15.73
CA GLU A 60 11.30 10.75 15.34
C GLU A 60 11.44 11.32 13.94
N GLN A 61 12.59 11.88 13.60
CA GLN A 61 12.89 12.39 12.27
C GLN A 61 12.70 11.30 11.20
N ALA A 62 13.25 10.10 11.38
CA ALA A 62 13.12 9.00 10.42
C ALA A 62 11.66 8.55 10.27
N LEU A 63 10.89 8.56 11.36
CA LEU A 63 9.46 8.22 11.31
C LEU A 63 8.66 9.25 10.52
N VAL A 64 8.92 10.53 10.70
CA VAL A 64 8.25 11.61 9.95
C VAL A 64 8.67 11.59 8.48
N GLU A 65 9.97 11.51 8.20
CA GLU A 65 10.50 11.46 6.83
C GLU A 65 10.05 10.21 6.05
N SER A 66 9.66 9.14 6.75
CA SER A 66 9.04 7.97 6.11
C SER A 66 7.70 8.30 5.44
N GLY A 67 7.02 9.38 5.84
CA GLY A 67 5.72 9.76 5.35
C GLY A 67 4.56 8.88 5.87
N LEU A 68 4.83 7.92 6.76
CA LEU A 68 3.81 7.09 7.41
C LEU A 68 3.09 7.84 8.53
N PHE A 69 3.76 8.83 9.11
CA PHE A 69 3.29 9.61 10.24
C PHE A 69 3.30 11.10 9.92
N TYR A 70 2.48 11.86 10.63
CA TYR A 70 2.50 13.32 10.62
C TYR A 70 2.12 13.86 11.99
N LEU A 71 2.60 15.04 12.33
CA LEU A 71 2.22 15.71 13.57
C LEU A 71 0.82 16.30 13.47
N ASP A 72 -0.08 15.91 14.35
CA ASP A 72 -1.35 16.60 14.56
C ASP A 72 -1.10 17.83 15.44
N GLU A 73 -1.09 19.00 14.84
CA GLU A 73 -0.77 20.27 15.50
C GLU A 73 -1.74 20.60 16.66
N LYS A 74 -2.98 20.13 16.59
CA LYS A 74 -3.99 20.36 17.64
C LYS A 74 -3.76 19.46 18.84
N LYS A 75 -3.44 18.20 18.60
CA LYS A 75 -3.23 17.18 19.64
C LYS A 75 -1.80 17.12 20.14
N LYS A 76 -0.86 17.73 19.42
CA LYS A 76 0.59 17.63 19.66
C LYS A 76 1.09 16.18 19.71
N THR A 77 0.49 15.30 18.89
CA THR A 77 0.82 13.88 18.81
C THR A 77 1.04 13.46 17.38
N TYR A 78 1.86 12.43 17.17
CA TYR A 78 2.03 11.82 15.86
C TYR A 78 0.86 10.89 15.54
N VAL A 79 0.38 10.99 14.33
CA VAL A 79 -0.77 10.25 13.82
C VAL A 79 -0.37 9.45 12.58
N GLU A 80 -0.85 8.23 12.50
CA GLU A 80 -0.65 7.37 11.34
C GLU A 80 -1.49 7.85 10.15
N ARG A 81 -0.83 8.06 9.02
CA ARG A 81 -1.45 8.64 7.81
C ARG A 81 -2.56 7.77 7.22
N PHE A 82 -2.40 6.46 7.29
CA PHE A 82 -3.28 5.49 6.63
C PHE A 82 -4.35 4.90 7.54
N ARG A 83 -4.65 5.54 8.68
CA ARG A 83 -5.69 5.07 9.61
C ARG A 83 -7.04 4.89 8.93
N GLY A 84 -7.78 3.85 9.28
CA GLY A 84 -9.09 3.49 8.72
C GLY A 84 -9.03 2.94 7.29
N ARG A 85 -7.87 2.45 6.82
CA ARG A 85 -7.67 2.09 5.42
C ARG A 85 -7.07 0.69 5.25
N LEU A 86 -7.49 0.02 4.19
CA LEU A 86 -6.67 -1.04 3.60
C LEU A 86 -5.40 -0.42 3.04
N ILE A 87 -4.27 -1.07 3.25
CA ILE A 87 -2.98 -0.65 2.72
C ILE A 87 -2.48 -1.63 1.66
N PHE A 88 -1.89 -1.08 0.62
CA PHE A 88 -1.26 -1.76 -0.51
C PHE A 88 0.20 -1.32 -0.56
N PRO A 89 1.15 -2.19 -0.17
CA PRO A 89 2.57 -1.85 -0.23
C PRO A 89 3.02 -1.57 -1.66
N ILE A 90 3.69 -0.45 -1.85
CA ILE A 90 4.36 -0.10 -3.09
C ILE A 90 5.83 -0.46 -2.91
N ASN A 91 6.30 -1.42 -3.69
CA ASN A 91 7.65 -1.94 -3.58
C ASN A 91 8.60 -1.29 -4.60
N ASN A 92 9.88 -1.25 -4.24
CA ASN A 92 10.93 -1.06 -5.22
C ASN A 92 11.11 -2.32 -6.07
N ILE A 93 11.97 -2.25 -7.09
CA ILE A 93 12.22 -3.39 -7.99
C ILE A 93 12.79 -4.63 -7.30
N SER A 94 13.33 -4.50 -6.10
CA SER A 94 13.85 -5.62 -5.28
C SER A 94 12.78 -6.23 -4.36
N GLY A 95 11.53 -5.73 -4.40
CA GLY A 95 10.43 -6.22 -3.58
C GLY A 95 10.39 -5.67 -2.16
N GLN A 96 11.15 -4.60 -1.87
CA GLN A 96 11.14 -3.94 -0.56
C GLN A 96 10.08 -2.83 -0.56
N PRO A 97 9.19 -2.75 0.45
CA PRO A 97 8.20 -1.70 0.53
C PRO A 97 8.85 -0.33 0.80
N ILE A 98 8.55 0.64 -0.06
CA ILE A 98 9.07 2.02 -0.03
C ILE A 98 7.97 3.07 0.12
N ALA A 99 6.71 2.68 -0.09
CA ALA A 99 5.54 3.53 0.03
C ALA A 99 4.29 2.68 0.24
N LEU A 100 3.16 3.33 0.48
CA LEU A 100 1.85 2.70 0.59
C LEU A 100 0.82 3.42 -0.26
N GLY A 101 -0.07 2.64 -0.87
CA GLY A 101 -1.40 3.08 -1.24
C GLY A 101 -2.39 2.75 -0.12
N GLY A 102 -3.37 3.61 0.13
CA GLY A 102 -4.38 3.38 1.14
C GLY A 102 -5.79 3.59 0.60
N ARG A 103 -6.68 2.60 0.79
CA ARG A 103 -8.09 2.67 0.40
C ARG A 103 -8.99 2.68 1.62
N ILE A 104 -9.84 3.71 1.75
CA ILE A 104 -10.88 3.72 2.77
C ILE A 104 -11.95 2.67 2.44
N ILE A 105 -12.37 1.90 3.45
CA ILE A 105 -13.41 0.87 3.26
C ILE A 105 -14.80 1.36 3.62
N GLU A 106 -14.88 2.41 4.42
CA GLU A 106 -16.14 3.08 4.76
C GLU A 106 -16.50 4.10 3.69
N ASN A 107 -17.81 4.32 3.51
CA ASN A 107 -18.29 5.35 2.60
C ASN A 107 -18.37 6.68 3.36
N LEU A 108 -17.31 7.46 3.28
CA LEU A 108 -17.17 8.77 3.93
C LEU A 108 -16.88 9.80 2.83
N ASP A 109 -17.90 10.54 2.41
CA ASP A 109 -17.83 11.45 1.26
C ASP A 109 -16.84 12.61 1.44
N TYR A 110 -16.50 12.94 2.69
CA TYR A 110 -15.53 13.98 3.02
C TYR A 110 -14.06 13.51 3.03
N LEU A 111 -13.81 12.22 2.79
CA LEU A 111 -12.46 11.67 2.72
C LEU A 111 -12.15 11.12 1.33
N ALA A 112 -10.93 11.37 0.87
CA ALA A 112 -10.47 10.78 -0.37
C ALA A 112 -10.51 9.26 -0.30
N LYS A 113 -11.13 8.62 -1.31
CA LYS A 113 -11.28 7.17 -1.41
C LYS A 113 -9.93 6.46 -1.43
N TYR A 114 -8.96 7.02 -2.12
CA TYR A 114 -7.57 6.55 -2.17
C TYR A 114 -6.62 7.67 -1.75
N ILE A 115 -5.55 7.29 -1.06
CA ILE A 115 -4.40 8.14 -0.78
C ILE A 115 -3.12 7.35 -1.04
N ASN A 116 -2.05 8.05 -1.38
CA ASN A 116 -0.70 7.48 -1.48
C ASN A 116 0.23 8.12 -0.47
N SER A 117 1.33 7.45 -0.15
CA SER A 117 2.44 8.06 0.58
C SER A 117 2.85 9.37 -0.09
N PRO A 118 3.26 10.38 0.68
CA PRO A 118 3.97 11.53 0.13
C PRO A 118 5.26 11.05 -0.55
N GLU A 119 5.83 11.88 -1.40
CA GLU A 119 7.15 11.59 -1.94
C GLU A 119 8.22 11.64 -0.86
N THR A 120 9.16 10.72 -0.94
CA THR A 120 10.31 10.61 -0.03
C THR A 120 11.59 10.48 -0.85
N ILE A 121 12.73 10.37 -0.17
CA ILE A 121 14.00 10.08 -0.85
C ILE A 121 14.00 8.73 -1.60
N PHE A 122 13.16 7.77 -1.15
CA PHE A 122 13.05 6.43 -1.74
C PHE A 122 11.87 6.27 -2.69
N PHE A 123 10.88 7.15 -2.63
CA PHE A 123 9.64 7.02 -3.37
C PHE A 123 9.29 8.30 -4.14
N LYS A 124 9.16 8.17 -5.46
CA LYS A 124 8.67 9.19 -6.38
C LYS A 124 7.55 8.60 -7.22
N LYS A 125 6.35 9.17 -7.15
CA LYS A 125 5.16 8.68 -7.88
C LYS A 125 5.41 8.54 -9.38
N GLY A 126 6.05 9.54 -9.97
CA GLY A 126 6.38 9.57 -11.39
C GLY A 126 7.53 8.65 -11.82
N SER A 127 8.10 7.84 -10.92
CA SER A 127 9.19 6.91 -11.24
C SER A 127 8.93 5.50 -10.70
N ASN A 128 7.75 5.26 -10.16
CA ASN A 128 7.38 3.97 -9.60
C ASN A 128 6.03 3.52 -10.16
N LEU A 129 5.86 2.23 -10.34
CA LEU A 129 4.60 1.57 -10.69
C LEU A 129 4.27 0.54 -9.62
N TYR A 130 3.00 0.44 -9.26
CA TYR A 130 2.55 -0.61 -8.35
C TYR A 130 2.68 -1.98 -9.01
N ASN A 131 3.15 -2.97 -8.26
CA ASN A 131 3.36 -4.37 -8.69
C ASN A 131 4.46 -4.58 -9.73
N LEU A 132 5.32 -3.60 -10.01
CA LEU A 132 6.38 -3.77 -10.99
C LEU A 132 7.39 -4.84 -10.56
N ASP A 133 7.67 -4.97 -9.26
CA ASP A 133 8.56 -5.97 -8.67
C ASP A 133 8.14 -7.42 -8.97
N LEU A 134 6.83 -7.69 -9.06
CA LEU A 134 6.32 -9.01 -9.43
C LEU A 134 6.16 -9.14 -10.96
N ALA A 135 5.57 -8.15 -11.61
CA ALA A 135 5.29 -8.18 -13.05
C ALA A 135 6.58 -8.34 -13.88
N ARG A 136 7.67 -7.65 -13.52
CA ARG A 136 8.94 -7.75 -14.25
C ARG A 136 9.57 -9.15 -14.24
N LYS A 137 9.28 -9.97 -13.23
CA LYS A 137 9.77 -11.36 -13.20
C LYS A 137 9.22 -12.22 -14.33
N LEU A 138 8.13 -11.77 -14.93
CA LEU A 138 7.46 -12.42 -16.04
C LEU A 138 7.83 -11.79 -17.40
N SER A 139 8.47 -10.62 -17.42
CA SER A 139 8.81 -9.89 -18.64
C SER A 139 9.71 -10.69 -19.60
N ASN A 140 10.53 -11.59 -19.07
CA ASN A 140 11.36 -12.49 -19.88
C ASN A 140 10.56 -13.57 -20.64
N LYS A 141 9.27 -13.77 -20.25
CA LYS A 141 8.38 -14.79 -20.84
C LYS A 141 7.24 -14.15 -21.66
N LEU A 142 6.99 -12.89 -21.43
CA LEU A 142 5.89 -12.16 -22.03
C LEU A 142 6.44 -10.88 -22.69
N ASP A 143 5.95 -10.56 -23.86
CA ASP A 143 6.40 -9.43 -24.67
C ASP A 143 5.69 -8.10 -24.30
N HIS A 144 4.81 -8.13 -23.31
CA HIS A 144 4.02 -6.97 -22.90
C HIS A 144 3.73 -6.97 -21.40
N ILE A 145 3.39 -5.78 -20.89
CA ILE A 145 2.86 -5.54 -19.54
C ILE A 145 1.55 -4.75 -19.68
N TYR A 146 0.54 -5.15 -18.92
CA TYR A 146 -0.70 -4.39 -18.82
C TYR A 146 -0.56 -3.25 -17.83
N LEU A 147 -0.97 -2.06 -18.25
CA LEU A 147 -1.06 -0.89 -17.38
C LEU A 147 -2.54 -0.63 -17.03
N VAL A 148 -2.85 -0.52 -15.75
CA VAL A 148 -4.19 -0.22 -15.23
C VAL A 148 -4.17 0.99 -14.30
N GLU A 149 -5.34 1.46 -13.87
CA GLU A 149 -5.44 2.70 -13.10
C GLU A 149 -5.11 2.53 -11.61
N GLY A 150 -5.43 1.37 -11.01
CA GLY A 150 -5.35 1.26 -9.56
C GLY A 150 -4.97 -0.11 -9.00
N TYR A 151 -4.71 -0.10 -7.69
CA TYR A 151 -4.29 -1.27 -6.93
C TYR A 151 -5.25 -2.45 -7.04
N MET A 152 -6.56 -2.18 -6.96
CA MET A 152 -7.59 -3.22 -6.99
C MET A 152 -7.68 -3.88 -8.37
N ASP A 153 -7.40 -3.14 -9.44
CA ASP A 153 -7.41 -3.66 -10.81
C ASP A 153 -6.24 -4.64 -11.00
N VAL A 154 -5.06 -4.28 -10.49
CA VAL A 154 -3.89 -5.19 -10.47
C VAL A 154 -4.22 -6.48 -9.72
N VAL A 155 -4.76 -6.37 -8.50
CA VAL A 155 -5.06 -7.54 -7.68
C VAL A 155 -6.13 -8.42 -8.36
N GLY A 156 -7.15 -7.80 -8.94
CA GLY A 156 -8.22 -8.50 -9.65
C GLY A 156 -7.74 -9.22 -10.91
N LEU A 157 -6.91 -8.60 -11.73
CA LEU A 157 -6.32 -9.20 -12.91
C LEU A 157 -5.35 -10.33 -12.55
N SER A 158 -4.49 -10.10 -11.56
CA SER A 158 -3.56 -11.11 -11.08
C SER A 158 -4.28 -12.36 -10.55
N LYS A 159 -5.39 -12.18 -9.83
CA LYS A 159 -6.25 -13.30 -9.40
C LYS A 159 -6.75 -14.16 -10.57
N ASN A 160 -6.99 -13.55 -11.71
CA ASN A 160 -7.47 -14.23 -12.93
C ASN A 160 -6.33 -14.67 -13.87
N GLY A 161 -5.09 -14.75 -13.35
CA GLY A 161 -3.95 -15.28 -14.10
C GLY A 161 -3.19 -14.25 -14.94
N ILE A 162 -3.61 -12.97 -14.95
CA ILE A 162 -2.89 -11.88 -15.63
C ILE A 162 -1.95 -11.24 -14.63
N GLU A 163 -0.74 -11.79 -14.50
CA GLU A 163 0.24 -11.37 -13.49
C GLU A 163 1.20 -10.28 -13.98
N ASN A 164 1.36 -10.12 -15.30
CA ASN A 164 2.16 -9.08 -15.96
C ASN A 164 1.39 -7.74 -16.00
N VAL A 165 0.89 -7.30 -14.87
CA VAL A 165 0.06 -6.11 -14.72
C VAL A 165 0.64 -5.15 -13.69
N VAL A 166 0.64 -3.86 -13.99
CA VAL A 166 1.11 -2.77 -13.13
C VAL A 166 0.07 -1.65 -13.08
N ALA A 167 0.14 -0.81 -12.05
CA ALA A 167 -0.74 0.35 -12.00
C ALA A 167 0.04 1.65 -11.77
N ASN A 168 -0.53 2.73 -12.31
CA ASN A 168 -0.14 4.09 -11.97
C ASN A 168 -0.53 4.43 -10.53
N LEU A 169 0.17 5.40 -9.96
CA LEU A 169 -0.01 5.84 -8.58
C LEU A 169 -0.86 7.12 -8.48
N GLY A 170 -1.92 7.20 -9.30
CA GLY A 170 -2.81 8.37 -9.35
C GLY A 170 -2.20 9.57 -10.08
N THR A 171 -1.31 9.31 -11.03
CA THR A 171 -0.71 10.32 -11.94
C THR A 171 -0.84 9.84 -13.38
N SER A 172 -0.65 10.73 -14.36
CA SER A 172 -0.46 10.30 -15.74
C SER A 172 0.81 9.46 -15.87
N LEU A 173 0.83 8.55 -16.84
CA LEU A 173 2.03 7.79 -17.18
C LEU A 173 3.15 8.74 -17.59
N THR A 174 4.33 8.54 -17.05
CA THR A 174 5.52 9.36 -17.32
C THR A 174 6.57 8.58 -18.12
N ASP A 175 7.45 9.30 -18.82
CA ASP A 175 8.57 8.68 -19.54
C ASP A 175 9.47 7.85 -18.62
N LYS A 176 9.66 8.31 -17.38
CA LYS A 176 10.44 7.58 -16.40
C LYS A 176 9.81 6.23 -16.03
N GLN A 177 8.48 6.18 -15.92
CA GLN A 177 7.76 4.91 -15.66
C GLN A 177 7.82 3.96 -16.85
N ILE A 178 7.84 4.49 -18.08
CA ILE A 178 7.97 3.67 -19.30
C ILE A 178 9.37 3.04 -19.40
N LEU A 179 10.39 3.76 -18.94
CA LEU A 179 11.78 3.32 -19.01
C LEU A 179 12.22 2.43 -17.83
N THR A 180 11.34 2.16 -16.84
CA THR A 180 11.63 1.36 -15.66
C THR A 180 11.34 -0.12 -15.89
#